data_06b31cb8be6df4707541d1e3a32a99de
#
_entry.id   06b31cb8be6df4707541d1e3a32a99de
#
_cell.length_a   1.000
_cell.length_b   1.000
_cell.length_c   1.000
_cell.angle_alpha   90.00
_cell.angle_beta   90.00
_cell.angle_gamma   90.00
#
_symmetry.space_group_name_H-M   'P 1'
#
loop_
_entity.id
_entity.type
_entity.pdbx_description
1 polymer ?
#
loop_
_entity_poly.entity_id
_entity_poly.type
_entity_poly.pdbx_seq_one_letter_code
_entity_poly.pdbx_strand_id
1 'polypeptide(L)'
;MDEVVLLVYPKPHTMTGEDVVEICCHGSMVIVNQIVEAYLSRGVRYATGGEFSARAFYNGKMDLIEAEAVQDLINATTVESKNVALLSLSGQTSKSIGPLKEEIGALLGLVEVGIDFPEYDEEEAATNQGIAAGCHAIRERISTLLKQGEEGRMIREGVKLAL
;
A
#
# COMPACT_ATOMS: atom_id res chain seq x y z
N MET A 1 37.18 -1.35 -15.78
CA MET A 1 36.36 -1.02 -14.60
C MET A 1 35.89 0.41 -14.80
N ASP A 2 34.67 0.70 -14.38
CA ASP A 2 34.09 2.04 -14.48
C ASP A 2 34.34 2.83 -13.20
N GLU A 3 34.32 4.16 -13.30
CA GLU A 3 34.27 5.06 -12.16
C GLU A 3 32.81 5.23 -11.75
N VAL A 4 32.48 4.90 -10.51
CA VAL A 4 31.09 4.84 -10.02
C VAL A 4 30.91 5.78 -8.82
N VAL A 5 29.68 6.28 -8.64
CA VAL A 5 29.29 6.95 -7.40
C VAL A 5 28.59 5.94 -6.49
N LEU A 6 29.10 5.82 -5.27
CA LEU A 6 28.50 4.97 -4.25
C LEU A 6 27.74 5.82 -3.24
N LEU A 7 26.44 5.56 -3.10
CA LEU A 7 25.58 6.21 -2.11
C LEU A 7 25.24 5.20 -1.02
N VAL A 8 25.50 5.55 0.23
CA VAL A 8 25.26 4.68 1.39
C VAL A 8 24.21 5.30 2.28
N TYR A 9 23.12 4.58 2.48
CA TYR A 9 21.99 5.02 3.29
C TYR A 9 21.85 4.08 4.50
N PRO A 10 22.23 4.53 5.70
CA PRO A 10 22.03 3.74 6.91
C PRO A 10 20.55 3.73 7.34
N LYS A 11 20.12 2.59 7.87
CA LYS A 11 18.82 2.49 8.53
C LYS A 11 18.68 3.49 9.68
N PRO A 12 17.49 3.94 10.06
CA PRO A 12 16.18 3.60 9.47
C PRO A 12 15.76 4.54 8.32
N HIS A 13 16.61 5.48 7.89
CA HIS A 13 16.27 6.56 6.94
C HIS A 13 16.48 6.13 5.49
N THR A 14 15.89 5.00 5.11
CA THR A 14 15.97 4.42 3.76
C THR A 14 14.58 4.03 3.26
N MET A 15 14.45 3.75 1.98
CA MET A 15 13.18 3.28 1.40
C MET A 15 12.69 2.01 2.08
N THR A 16 13.56 1.04 2.31
CA THR A 16 13.20 -0.25 2.92
C THR A 16 13.23 -0.25 4.44
N GLY A 17 13.78 0.80 5.09
CA GLY A 17 14.06 0.81 6.53
C GLY A 17 15.30 0.01 6.95
N GLU A 18 15.99 -0.64 6.01
CA GLU A 18 17.23 -1.38 6.19
C GLU A 18 18.43 -0.58 5.64
N ASP A 19 19.65 -1.04 5.86
CA ASP A 19 20.81 -0.42 5.22
C ASP A 19 20.75 -0.62 3.71
N VAL A 20 20.89 0.47 2.95
CA VAL A 20 20.81 0.46 1.48
C VAL A 20 22.08 1.07 0.90
N VAL A 21 22.59 0.46 -0.15
CA VAL A 21 23.70 0.99 -0.95
C VAL A 21 23.24 1.08 -2.41
N GLU A 22 23.44 2.24 -3.01
CA GLU A 22 23.17 2.46 -4.43
C GLU A 22 24.49 2.71 -5.17
N ILE A 23 24.60 2.13 -6.35
CA ILE A 23 25.77 2.26 -7.23
C ILE A 23 25.30 2.93 -8.52
N CYS A 24 25.73 4.16 -8.74
CA CYS A 24 25.48 4.89 -9.98
C CYS A 24 26.70 4.75 -10.90
N CYS A 25 26.51 4.12 -12.05
CA CYS A 25 27.52 3.92 -13.07
C CYS A 25 27.12 4.57 -14.40
N HIS A 26 28.02 4.60 -15.38
CA HIS A 26 27.65 5.05 -16.73
C HIS A 26 26.64 4.11 -17.37
N GLY A 27 25.77 4.65 -18.25
CA GLY A 27 24.61 3.95 -18.82
C GLY A 27 24.92 2.86 -19.85
N SER A 28 25.92 2.03 -19.59
CA SER A 28 26.30 0.90 -20.43
C SER A 28 25.83 -0.42 -19.79
N MET A 29 25.05 -1.21 -20.53
CA MET A 29 24.62 -2.54 -20.08
C MET A 29 25.79 -3.47 -19.77
N VAL A 30 26.93 -3.30 -20.46
CA VAL A 30 28.16 -4.09 -20.17
C VAL A 30 28.68 -3.78 -18.77
N ILE A 31 28.73 -2.50 -18.39
CA ILE A 31 29.18 -2.06 -17.08
C ILE A 31 28.22 -2.54 -16.00
N VAL A 32 26.92 -2.36 -16.20
CA VAL A 32 25.87 -2.81 -15.25
C VAL A 32 26.02 -4.32 -15.01
N ASN A 33 26.14 -5.13 -16.07
CA ASN A 33 26.29 -6.58 -15.93
C ASN A 33 27.57 -6.95 -15.19
N GLN A 34 28.70 -6.30 -15.47
CA GLN A 34 29.96 -6.55 -14.75
C GLN A 34 29.84 -6.24 -13.25
N ILE A 35 29.17 -5.15 -12.88
CA ILE A 35 28.92 -4.80 -11.48
C ILE A 35 28.06 -5.87 -10.81
N VAL A 36 26.95 -6.25 -11.45
CA VAL A 36 26.04 -7.28 -10.92
C VAL A 36 26.77 -8.62 -10.74
N GLU A 37 27.52 -9.08 -11.75
CA GLU A 37 28.32 -10.32 -11.67
C GLU A 37 29.32 -10.27 -10.54
N ALA A 38 29.99 -9.12 -10.31
CA ALA A 38 30.92 -8.94 -9.22
C ALA A 38 30.27 -9.11 -7.84
N TYR A 39 28.99 -8.73 -7.69
CA TYR A 39 28.23 -8.96 -6.46
C TYR A 39 27.73 -10.40 -6.34
N LEU A 40 27.21 -10.98 -7.42
CA LEU A 40 26.75 -12.37 -7.44
C LEU A 40 27.89 -13.34 -7.07
N SER A 41 29.09 -13.11 -7.58
CA SER A 41 30.27 -13.93 -7.27
C SER A 41 30.69 -13.87 -5.77
N ARG A 42 30.18 -12.90 -5.02
CA ARG A 42 30.40 -12.72 -3.57
C ARG A 42 29.22 -13.22 -2.71
N GLY A 43 28.29 -13.98 -3.29
CA GLY A 43 27.15 -14.57 -2.58
C GLY A 43 25.94 -13.65 -2.43
N VAL A 44 25.90 -12.50 -3.09
CA VAL A 44 24.71 -11.67 -3.21
C VAL A 44 23.76 -12.33 -4.22
N ARG A 45 22.46 -12.20 -4.04
CA ARG A 45 21.45 -12.69 -4.97
C ARG A 45 20.64 -11.53 -5.58
N TYR A 46 19.97 -11.80 -6.67
CA TYR A 46 18.96 -10.89 -7.19
C TYR A 46 17.80 -10.75 -6.20
N ALA A 47 17.24 -9.56 -6.12
CA ALA A 47 15.94 -9.35 -5.47
C ALA A 47 14.83 -10.00 -6.30
N THR A 48 13.84 -10.55 -5.62
CA THR A 48 12.61 -11.00 -6.27
C THR A 48 11.72 -9.81 -6.63
N GLY A 49 10.78 -10.00 -7.57
CA GLY A 49 9.83 -8.94 -7.93
C GLY A 49 9.07 -8.43 -6.71
N GLY A 50 9.07 -7.12 -6.49
CA GLY A 50 8.42 -6.47 -5.34
C GLY A 50 9.14 -6.58 -4.00
N GLU A 51 10.34 -7.19 -3.92
CA GLU A 51 11.04 -7.41 -2.66
C GLU A 51 11.34 -6.10 -1.89
N PHE A 52 11.71 -5.02 -2.58
CA PHE A 52 11.97 -3.74 -1.93
C PHE A 52 10.71 -3.15 -1.29
N SER A 53 9.58 -3.18 -1.99
CA SER A 53 8.29 -2.72 -1.45
C SER A 53 7.80 -3.61 -0.31
N ALA A 54 8.00 -4.93 -0.39
CA ALA A 54 7.66 -5.85 0.69
C ALA A 54 8.48 -5.57 1.96
N ARG A 55 9.79 -5.34 1.83
CA ARG A 55 10.65 -4.97 2.97
C ARG A 55 10.24 -3.62 3.57
N ALA A 56 9.92 -2.64 2.73
CA ALA A 56 9.42 -1.35 3.16
C ALA A 56 8.10 -1.48 3.95
N PHE A 57 7.17 -2.31 3.48
CA PHE A 57 5.93 -2.63 4.18
C PHE A 57 6.19 -3.31 5.54
N TYR A 58 6.99 -4.36 5.59
CA TYR A 58 7.31 -5.08 6.85
C TYR A 58 8.03 -4.19 7.87
N ASN A 59 8.81 -3.23 7.41
CA ASN A 59 9.51 -2.27 8.27
C ASN A 59 8.69 -1.00 8.56
N GLY A 60 7.40 -0.96 8.19
CA GLY A 60 6.50 0.16 8.48
C GLY A 60 6.85 1.45 7.74
N LYS A 61 7.54 1.37 6.59
CA LYS A 61 7.91 2.52 5.77
C LYS A 61 6.83 2.91 4.77
N MET A 62 5.97 1.98 4.43
CA MET A 62 4.77 2.17 3.62
C MET A 62 3.68 1.21 4.06
N ASP A 63 2.44 1.51 3.73
CA ASP A 63 1.35 0.58 3.91
C ASP A 63 1.16 -0.34 2.68
N LEU A 64 0.20 -1.27 2.77
CA LEU A 64 -0.05 -2.22 1.70
C LEU A 64 -0.56 -1.54 0.42
N ILE A 65 -1.40 -0.52 0.56
CA ILE A 65 -1.97 0.24 -0.57
C ILE A 65 -0.85 1.00 -1.30
N GLU A 66 0.06 1.62 -0.55
CA GLU A 66 1.24 2.28 -1.10
C GLU A 66 2.17 1.28 -1.82
N ALA A 67 2.38 0.09 -1.23
CA ALA A 67 3.20 -0.95 -1.83
C ALA A 67 2.59 -1.49 -3.15
N GLU A 68 1.27 -1.67 -3.21
CA GLU A 68 0.55 -2.03 -4.44
C GLU A 68 0.60 -0.91 -5.48
N ALA A 69 0.51 0.35 -5.05
CA ALA A 69 0.57 1.51 -5.93
C ALA A 69 1.91 1.65 -6.66
N VAL A 70 3.02 1.15 -6.09
CA VAL A 70 4.31 1.07 -6.80
C VAL A 70 4.17 0.21 -8.06
N GLN A 71 3.52 -0.95 -7.96
CA GLN A 71 3.30 -1.84 -9.09
C GLN A 71 2.34 -1.23 -10.11
N ASP A 72 1.26 -0.59 -9.65
CA ASP A 72 0.32 0.12 -10.51
C ASP A 72 1.02 1.26 -11.29
N LEU A 73 1.93 1.99 -10.64
CA LEU A 73 2.70 3.06 -11.27
C LEU A 73 3.65 2.53 -12.37
N ILE A 74 4.32 1.40 -12.11
CA ILE A 74 5.20 0.74 -13.09
C ILE A 74 4.41 0.26 -14.32
N ASN A 75 3.21 -0.26 -14.10
CA ASN A 75 2.34 -0.81 -15.15
C ASN A 75 1.45 0.25 -15.82
N ALA A 76 1.50 1.51 -15.38
CA ALA A 76 0.65 2.56 -15.92
C ALA A 76 0.95 2.81 -17.42
N THR A 77 -0.07 2.70 -18.25
CA THR A 77 0.02 2.92 -19.70
C THR A 77 -0.57 4.24 -20.17
N THR A 78 -1.29 4.95 -19.29
CA THR A 78 -1.89 6.25 -19.54
C THR A 78 -1.47 7.27 -18.49
N VAL A 79 -1.62 8.56 -18.80
CA VAL A 79 -1.37 9.65 -17.85
C VAL A 79 -2.34 9.56 -16.68
N GLU A 80 -3.58 9.19 -16.94
CA GLU A 80 -4.63 9.05 -15.94
C GLU A 80 -4.32 7.90 -14.98
N SER A 81 -3.94 6.71 -15.49
CA SER A 81 -3.58 5.57 -14.64
C SER A 81 -2.34 5.86 -13.79
N LYS A 82 -1.35 6.57 -14.35
CA LYS A 82 -0.19 7.06 -13.59
C LYS A 82 -0.62 8.00 -12.46
N ASN A 83 -1.52 8.95 -12.72
CA ASN A 83 -1.98 9.91 -11.71
C ASN A 83 -2.74 9.21 -10.57
N VAL A 84 -3.58 8.22 -10.87
CA VAL A 84 -4.28 7.41 -9.86
C VAL A 84 -3.28 6.64 -8.98
N ALA A 85 -2.27 6.00 -9.59
CA ALA A 85 -1.23 5.31 -8.85
C ALA A 85 -0.43 6.25 -7.94
N LEU A 86 -0.10 7.46 -8.41
CA LEU A 86 0.59 8.48 -7.60
C LEU A 86 -0.25 8.94 -6.41
N LEU A 87 -1.57 9.09 -6.56
CA LEU A 87 -2.47 9.43 -5.44
C LEU A 87 -2.45 8.33 -4.36
N SER A 88 -2.50 7.06 -4.77
CA SER A 88 -2.41 5.93 -3.84
C SER A 88 -1.04 5.87 -3.17
N LEU A 89 0.05 6.06 -3.92
CA LEU A 89 1.42 6.07 -3.41
C LEU A 89 1.68 7.25 -2.44
N SER A 90 0.94 8.36 -2.58
CA SER A 90 1.01 9.48 -1.63
C SER A 90 0.21 9.27 -0.33
N GLY A 91 -0.36 8.08 -0.12
CA GLY A 91 -1.16 7.73 1.05
C GLY A 91 -2.58 8.31 1.06
N GLN A 92 -3.05 8.93 -0.04
CA GLN A 92 -4.39 9.54 -0.08
C GLN A 92 -5.50 8.48 0.01
N THR A 93 -5.30 7.33 -0.64
CA THR A 93 -6.25 6.21 -0.57
C THR A 93 -6.35 5.67 0.85
N SER A 94 -5.22 5.48 1.52
CA SER A 94 -5.15 5.03 2.92
C SER A 94 -5.84 5.99 3.87
N LYS A 95 -5.68 7.31 3.67
CA LYS A 95 -6.38 8.35 4.45
C LYS A 95 -7.90 8.30 4.26
N SER A 96 -8.38 7.86 3.10
CA SER A 96 -9.82 7.71 2.84
C SER A 96 -10.42 6.47 3.51
N ILE A 97 -9.61 5.40 3.66
CA ILE A 97 -10.03 4.13 4.25
C ILE A 97 -9.82 4.11 5.78
N GLY A 98 -8.81 4.81 6.28
CA GLY A 98 -8.48 4.86 7.71
C GLY A 98 -9.67 5.14 8.62
N PRO A 99 -10.48 6.20 8.39
CA PRO A 99 -11.65 6.49 9.21
C PRO A 99 -12.68 5.35 9.27
N LEU A 100 -12.88 4.61 8.17
CA LEU A 100 -13.77 3.45 8.15
C LEU A 100 -13.26 2.32 9.06
N LYS A 101 -11.96 2.09 9.07
CA LYS A 101 -11.32 1.10 9.95
C LYS A 101 -11.50 1.48 11.42
N GLU A 102 -11.35 2.75 11.77
CA GLU A 102 -11.55 3.26 13.13
C GLU A 102 -13.01 3.14 13.56
N GLU A 103 -13.97 3.50 12.69
CA GLU A 103 -15.39 3.38 12.96
C GLU A 103 -15.82 1.91 13.18
N ILE A 104 -15.31 0.98 12.36
CA ILE A 104 -15.55 -0.46 12.54
C ILE A 104 -14.95 -0.94 13.87
N GLY A 105 -13.74 -0.50 14.21
CA GLY A 105 -13.11 -0.82 15.48
C GLY A 105 -13.90 -0.32 16.69
N ALA A 106 -14.46 0.89 16.62
CA ALA A 106 -15.32 1.43 17.65
C ALA A 106 -16.62 0.63 17.82
N LEU A 107 -17.26 0.23 16.71
CA LEU A 107 -18.45 -0.65 16.77
C LEU A 107 -18.14 -2.02 17.36
N LEU A 108 -16.99 -2.60 17.00
CA LEU A 108 -16.54 -3.86 17.57
C LEU A 108 -16.37 -3.77 19.09
N GLY A 109 -15.73 -2.68 19.57
CA GLY A 109 -15.58 -2.43 21.01
C GLY A 109 -16.93 -2.31 21.75
N LEU A 110 -17.95 -1.69 21.12
CA LEU A 110 -19.31 -1.64 21.70
C LEU A 110 -19.92 -3.04 21.81
N VAL A 111 -19.73 -3.90 20.80
CA VAL A 111 -20.19 -5.28 20.83
C VAL A 111 -19.49 -6.09 21.93
N GLU A 112 -18.17 -5.93 22.04
CA GLU A 112 -17.37 -6.60 23.08
C GLU A 112 -17.83 -6.21 24.49
N VAL A 113 -18.08 -4.92 24.74
CA VAL A 113 -18.63 -4.43 26.03
C VAL A 113 -19.99 -5.07 26.33
N GLY A 114 -20.89 -5.17 25.35
CA GLY A 114 -22.21 -5.81 25.53
C GLY A 114 -22.11 -7.31 25.83
N ILE A 115 -21.08 -7.98 25.33
CA ILE A 115 -20.85 -9.41 25.63
C ILE A 115 -20.28 -9.60 27.02
N ASP A 116 -19.33 -8.73 27.44
CA ASP A 116 -18.61 -8.86 28.69
C ASP A 116 -19.44 -8.42 29.90
N PHE A 117 -20.40 -7.51 29.71
CA PHE A 117 -21.23 -6.94 30.77
C PHE A 117 -22.74 -7.03 30.48
N PRO A 118 -23.31 -8.25 30.41
CA PRO A 118 -24.70 -8.46 30.05
C PRO A 118 -25.72 -7.98 31.11
N GLU A 119 -25.27 -7.55 32.27
CA GLU A 119 -26.13 -7.09 33.37
C GLU A 119 -26.64 -5.63 33.23
N TYR A 120 -26.22 -4.89 32.22
CA TYR A 120 -26.67 -3.52 31.93
C TYR A 120 -27.83 -3.49 30.92
N ASP A 121 -28.86 -4.31 31.15
CA ASP A 121 -30.01 -4.53 30.27
C ASP A 121 -30.78 -3.26 29.85
N GLU A 122 -30.81 -2.21 30.67
CA GLU A 122 -31.53 -0.96 30.32
C GLU A 122 -30.85 -0.13 29.24
N GLU A 123 -29.53 -0.29 29.04
CA GLU A 123 -28.75 0.37 27.99
C GLU A 123 -28.59 -0.51 26.72
N GLU A 124 -28.93 -1.80 26.78
CA GLU A 124 -28.72 -2.75 25.69
C GLU A 124 -29.50 -2.37 24.42
N ALA A 125 -30.77 -2.01 24.56
CA ALA A 125 -31.59 -1.62 23.41
C ALA A 125 -31.08 -0.36 22.70
N ALA A 126 -30.60 0.64 23.44
CA ALA A 126 -30.04 1.85 22.88
C ALA A 126 -28.66 1.56 22.23
N THR A 127 -27.86 0.71 22.84
CA THR A 127 -26.55 0.26 22.30
C THR A 127 -26.75 -0.55 21.02
N ASN A 128 -27.69 -1.48 20.98
CA ASN A 128 -28.01 -2.29 19.79
C ASN A 128 -28.54 -1.42 18.62
N GLN A 129 -29.37 -0.41 18.91
CA GLN A 129 -29.78 0.56 17.91
C GLN A 129 -28.62 1.40 17.38
N GLY A 130 -27.72 1.83 18.27
CA GLY A 130 -26.51 2.56 17.92
C GLY A 130 -25.58 1.75 17.02
N ILE A 131 -25.35 0.48 17.36
CA ILE A 131 -24.55 -0.46 16.56
C ILE A 131 -25.19 -0.66 15.17
N ALA A 132 -26.50 -0.92 15.11
CA ALA A 132 -27.21 -1.11 13.84
C ALA A 132 -27.13 0.15 12.95
N ALA A 133 -27.32 1.33 13.52
CA ALA A 133 -27.19 2.60 12.81
C ALA A 133 -25.76 2.83 12.31
N GLY A 134 -24.74 2.55 13.12
CA GLY A 134 -23.35 2.64 12.75
C GLY A 134 -22.98 1.66 11.61
N CYS A 135 -23.43 0.41 11.68
CA CYS A 135 -23.27 -0.57 10.60
C CYS A 135 -23.91 -0.10 9.29
N HIS A 136 -25.10 0.51 9.37
CA HIS A 136 -25.77 1.08 8.20
C HIS A 136 -24.96 2.22 7.57
N ALA A 137 -24.49 3.16 8.38
CA ALA A 137 -23.70 4.30 7.91
C ALA A 137 -22.39 3.84 7.24
N ILE A 138 -21.68 2.90 7.86
CA ILE A 138 -20.44 2.31 7.29
C ILE A 138 -20.75 1.60 5.96
N ARG A 139 -21.82 0.82 5.89
CA ARG A 139 -22.23 0.13 4.66
C ARG A 139 -22.51 1.09 3.52
N GLU A 140 -23.21 2.19 3.77
CA GLU A 140 -23.49 3.22 2.76
C GLU A 140 -22.20 3.88 2.24
N ARG A 141 -21.25 4.18 3.14
CA ARG A 141 -19.94 4.73 2.76
C ARG A 141 -19.13 3.74 1.94
N ILE A 142 -19.10 2.47 2.34
CA ILE A 142 -18.41 1.42 1.57
C ILE A 142 -19.05 1.26 0.19
N SER A 143 -20.39 1.27 0.10
CA SER A 143 -21.10 1.18 -1.17
C SER A 143 -20.77 2.34 -2.11
N THR A 144 -20.61 3.55 -1.56
CA THR A 144 -20.20 4.73 -2.33
C THR A 144 -18.78 4.59 -2.84
N LEU A 145 -17.85 4.14 -1.99
CA LEU A 145 -16.46 3.91 -2.37
C LEU A 145 -16.33 2.81 -3.44
N LEU A 146 -17.12 1.74 -3.34
CA LEU A 146 -17.12 0.67 -4.35
C LEU A 146 -17.58 1.18 -5.72
N LYS A 147 -18.66 1.99 -5.78
CA LYS A 147 -19.10 2.61 -7.03
C LYS A 147 -18.03 3.50 -7.66
N GLN A 148 -17.37 4.34 -6.85
CA GLN A 148 -16.27 5.17 -7.30
C GLN A 148 -15.06 4.32 -7.77
N GLY A 149 -14.80 3.20 -7.10
CA GLY A 149 -13.75 2.25 -7.46
C GLY A 149 -14.01 1.55 -8.80
N GLU A 150 -15.27 1.21 -9.12
CA GLU A 150 -15.66 0.64 -10.42
C GLU A 150 -15.38 1.61 -11.57
N GLU A 151 -15.69 2.90 -11.39
CA GLU A 151 -15.36 3.95 -12.37
C GLU A 151 -13.83 4.10 -12.52
N GLY A 152 -13.10 4.11 -11.43
CA GLY A 152 -11.63 4.20 -11.42
C GLY A 152 -10.95 2.99 -12.06
N ARG A 153 -11.55 1.80 -11.97
CA ARG A 153 -11.03 0.58 -12.59
C ARG A 153 -10.96 0.67 -14.11
N MET A 154 -11.95 1.26 -14.75
CA MET A 154 -11.93 1.49 -16.21
C MET A 154 -10.77 2.41 -16.62
N ILE A 155 -10.42 3.39 -15.79
CA ILE A 155 -9.27 4.28 -16.04
C ILE A 155 -7.96 3.51 -15.91
N ARG A 156 -7.85 2.60 -14.94
CA ARG A 156 -6.64 1.83 -14.66
C ARG A 156 -6.39 0.72 -15.69
N GLU A 157 -7.42 -0.07 -16.00
CA GLU A 157 -7.31 -1.26 -16.85
C GLU A 157 -7.54 -0.97 -18.34
N GLY A 158 -8.15 0.17 -18.65
CA GLY A 158 -8.59 0.50 -20.00
C GLY A 158 -9.76 -0.37 -20.48
N VAL A 159 -10.19 -0.14 -21.71
CA VAL A 159 -11.24 -0.93 -22.37
C VAL A 159 -10.63 -1.71 -23.52
N LYS A 160 -10.75 -3.04 -23.49
CA LYS A 160 -10.32 -3.89 -24.61
C LYS A 160 -11.39 -3.88 -25.70
N LEU A 161 -11.08 -3.31 -26.86
CA LEU A 161 -11.92 -3.36 -28.04
C LEU A 161 -11.39 -4.45 -28.99
N ALA A 162 -12.25 -5.41 -29.34
CA ALA A 162 -12.00 -6.32 -30.47
C ALA A 162 -12.61 -5.70 -31.72
N LEU A 163 -11.80 -5.42 -32.74
CA LEU A 163 -12.23 -4.95 -34.05
C LEU A 163 -12.32 -6.13 -35.03
#